data_6989d40ac8138ee2297ba72a2ea3441c
#
_entry.id   6989d40ac8138ee2297ba72a2ea3441c
#
_cell.length_a   1.000
_cell.length_b   1.000
_cell.length_c   1.000
_cell.angle_alpha   90.00
_cell.angle_beta   90.00
_cell.angle_gamma   90.00
#
_symmetry.space_group_name_H-M   'P 1'
#
loop_
_entity.id
_entity.type
_entity.pdbx_description
1 polymer ?
#
loop_
_entity_poly.entity_id
_entity_poly.type
_entity_poly.pdbx_seq_one_letter_code
_entity_poly.pdbx_strand_id
1 'polypeptide(L)'
;MEAETTPAKISIDDFRKIELKVATIKSAEAHPNADKLLVLQIDLGGEQRQICAGIRNSYTPEELVGQQIVVVANLETAKLRGLESQGMLLAASDDGRVIIMTPEKSVQAGAGLAHLFPGRFLKRASAGHAYTSPYLFVSYLF
;
A
#
# COMPACT_ATOMS: atom_id res chain seq x y z
N MET A 1 -1.59 20.22 -22.11
CA MET A 1 -1.94 19.94 -21.75
C MET A 1 -2.65 19.25 -21.46
N GLU A 2 -2.68 18.98 -21.20
CA GLU A 2 -3.24 18.41 -20.93
C GLU A 2 -3.97 18.09 -20.29
N ALA A 3 -3.83 17.88 -20.38
CA ALA A 3 -4.78 17.51 -19.87
C ALA A 3 -5.23 17.50 -18.63
N GLU A 4 -5.71 18.12 -18.28
CA GLU A 4 -6.21 18.16 -17.19
C GLU A 4 -7.46 17.60 -17.13
N THR A 5 -7.74 16.47 -17.47
CA THR A 5 -8.99 15.84 -17.31
C THR A 5 -9.16 15.50 -15.88
N THR A 6 -10.22 15.94 -15.32
CA THR A 6 -10.62 15.52 -13.99
C THR A 6 -11.02 14.06 -14.04
N PRO A 7 -10.46 13.22 -13.23
CA PRO A 7 -10.84 11.80 -13.21
C PRO A 7 -12.31 11.66 -12.86
N ALA A 8 -12.96 10.66 -13.42
CA ALA A 8 -14.33 10.35 -13.08
C ALA A 8 -14.41 9.92 -11.63
N LYS A 9 -15.51 10.27 -11.00
CA LYS A 9 -15.74 9.81 -9.63
C LYS A 9 -16.09 8.34 -9.63
N ILE A 10 -15.69 7.64 -8.59
CA ILE A 10 -16.03 6.23 -8.43
C ILE A 10 -16.91 6.07 -7.20
N SER A 11 -17.64 4.97 -7.17
CA SER A 11 -18.49 4.68 -6.02
C SER A 11 -17.64 4.11 -4.91
N ILE A 12 -18.16 4.18 -3.68
CA ILE A 12 -17.48 3.56 -2.57
C ILE A 12 -17.44 2.04 -2.74
N ASP A 13 -18.43 1.48 -3.40
CA ASP A 13 -18.44 0.04 -3.64
C ASP A 13 -17.29 -0.36 -4.57
N ASP A 14 -16.99 0.45 -5.56
CA ASP A 14 -15.85 0.17 -6.43
C ASP A 14 -14.54 0.29 -5.66
N PHE A 15 -14.43 1.28 -4.79
CA PHE A 15 -13.23 1.43 -4.00
C PHE A 15 -13.01 0.25 -3.06
N ARG A 16 -14.10 -0.32 -2.54
CA ARG A 16 -13.97 -1.45 -1.62
C ARG A 16 -13.44 -2.71 -2.27
N LYS A 17 -13.41 -2.75 -3.57
CA LYS A 17 -12.81 -3.89 -4.27
C LYS A 17 -11.31 -3.89 -4.15
N ILE A 18 -10.72 -2.75 -3.82
CA ILE A 18 -9.27 -2.61 -3.70
C ILE A 18 -8.87 -3.00 -2.29
N GLU A 19 -7.91 -3.91 -2.19
CA GLU A 19 -7.42 -4.34 -0.88
C GLU A 19 -6.10 -3.65 -0.61
N LEU A 20 -6.08 -2.73 0.35
CA LEU A 20 -4.88 -2.01 0.73
C LEU A 20 -4.38 -2.56 2.05
N LYS A 21 -3.09 -2.86 2.10
CA LYS A 21 -2.48 -3.41 3.31
C LYS A 21 -1.13 -2.78 3.55
N VAL A 22 -0.71 -2.81 4.80
CA VAL A 22 0.63 -2.38 5.16
C VAL A 22 1.54 -3.59 5.10
N ALA A 23 2.69 -3.43 4.48
CA ALA A 23 3.68 -4.48 4.38
C ALA A 23 5.01 -3.97 4.92
N THR A 24 5.81 -4.85 5.48
CA THR A 24 7.16 -4.51 5.92
C THR A 24 8.14 -5.02 4.88
N ILE A 25 9.06 -4.18 4.48
CA ILE A 25 10.08 -4.57 3.51
C ILE A 25 11.14 -5.39 4.23
N LYS A 26 11.32 -6.62 3.78
CA LYS A 26 12.31 -7.51 4.38
C LYS A 26 13.64 -7.45 3.66
N SER A 27 13.62 -7.26 2.36
CA SER A 27 14.84 -7.10 1.59
C SER A 27 14.57 -6.27 0.36
N ALA A 28 15.58 -5.67 -0.17
CA ALA A 28 15.47 -4.84 -1.37
C ALA A 28 16.76 -4.97 -2.17
N GLU A 29 16.62 -5.06 -3.47
CA GLU A 29 17.80 -5.10 -4.34
C GLU A 29 17.44 -4.53 -5.70
N ALA A 30 18.47 -4.18 -6.45
CA ALA A 30 18.28 -3.63 -7.77
C ALA A 30 17.77 -4.72 -8.70
N HIS A 31 16.85 -4.36 -9.58
CA HIS A 31 16.35 -5.29 -10.58
C HIS A 31 17.47 -5.52 -11.60
N PRO A 32 17.78 -6.76 -11.92
CA PRO A 32 18.92 -7.05 -12.79
C PRO A 32 18.75 -6.57 -14.23
N ASN A 33 17.52 -6.42 -14.68
CA ASN A 33 17.25 -6.08 -16.07
C ASN A 33 16.47 -4.78 -16.26
N ALA A 34 16.36 -3.98 -15.21
CA ALA A 34 15.60 -2.73 -15.31
C ALA A 34 16.23 -1.67 -14.42
N ASP A 35 16.67 -0.60 -15.02
CA ASP A 35 17.46 0.41 -14.30
C ASP A 35 16.65 1.19 -13.27
N LYS A 36 15.34 1.28 -13.44
CA LYS A 36 14.53 2.10 -12.56
C LYS A 36 13.77 1.30 -11.52
N LEU A 37 13.94 -0.02 -11.51
CA LEU A 37 13.17 -0.87 -10.62
C LEU A 37 14.02 -1.41 -9.49
N LEU A 38 13.40 -1.48 -8.32
CA LEU A 38 13.92 -2.25 -7.20
C LEU A 38 13.02 -3.44 -6.99
N VAL A 39 13.60 -4.56 -6.58
CA VAL A 39 12.86 -5.77 -6.24
C VAL A 39 12.78 -5.83 -4.73
N LEU A 40 11.58 -5.86 -4.22
CA LEU A 40 11.34 -5.85 -2.78
C LEU A 40 10.69 -7.16 -2.37
N GLN A 41 11.22 -7.77 -1.31
CA GLN A 41 10.55 -8.88 -0.66
C GLN A 41 9.81 -8.28 0.54
N ILE A 42 8.51 -8.45 0.56
CA ILE A 42 7.68 -7.79 1.58
C ILE A 42 6.94 -8.83 2.40
N ASP A 43 6.69 -8.49 3.65
CA ASP A 43 5.96 -9.33 4.58
C ASP A 43 4.58 -8.72 4.80
N LEU A 44 3.55 -9.50 4.48
CA LEU A 44 2.17 -9.10 4.65
C LEU A 44 1.52 -9.80 5.85
N GLY A 45 2.32 -10.12 6.84
CA GLY A 45 1.77 -10.73 8.05
C GLY A 45 1.60 -12.23 7.93
N GLY A 46 2.66 -12.91 7.65
CA GLY A 46 2.62 -14.36 7.47
C GLY A 46 2.65 -14.78 6.02
N GLU A 47 2.55 -13.82 5.11
CA GLU A 47 2.64 -14.10 3.69
C GLU A 47 3.74 -13.22 3.13
N GLN A 48 4.64 -13.80 2.37
CA GLN A 48 5.67 -13.02 1.71
C GLN A 48 5.35 -12.87 0.25
N ARG A 49 5.63 -11.69 -0.28
CA ARG A 49 5.45 -11.43 -1.70
C ARG A 49 6.64 -10.67 -2.25
N GLN A 50 6.84 -10.80 -3.53
CA GLN A 50 7.84 -10.04 -4.25
C GLN A 50 7.10 -8.96 -5.05
N ILE A 51 7.55 -7.72 -4.93
CA ILE A 51 7.04 -6.66 -5.79
C ILE A 51 8.21 -5.95 -6.43
N CYS A 52 7.96 -5.38 -7.61
CA CYS A 52 8.93 -4.55 -8.30
C CYS A 52 8.39 -3.13 -8.30
N ALA A 53 9.21 -2.19 -7.89
CA ALA A 53 8.76 -0.82 -7.73
C ALA A 53 9.72 0.13 -8.43
N GLY A 54 9.17 1.11 -9.12
CA GLY A 54 9.95 2.10 -9.88
C GLY A 54 10.46 3.21 -9.01
N ILE A 55 11.19 2.87 -7.96
CA ILE A 55 11.65 3.85 -6.98
C ILE A 55 13.17 3.88 -6.85
N ARG A 56 13.86 3.24 -7.78
CA ARG A 56 15.32 3.11 -7.66
C ARG A 56 16.04 4.45 -7.69
N ASN A 57 15.46 5.43 -8.38
CA ASN A 57 16.10 6.74 -8.44
C ASN A 57 15.85 7.57 -7.17
N SER A 58 14.94 7.13 -6.32
CA SER A 58 14.59 7.88 -5.12
C SER A 58 15.08 7.22 -3.83
N TYR A 59 15.37 5.92 -3.89
CA TYR A 59 15.74 5.18 -2.68
C TYR A 59 16.85 4.20 -2.99
N THR A 60 17.74 4.02 -2.02
CA THR A 60 18.71 2.94 -2.09
C THR A 60 18.08 1.69 -1.45
N PRO A 61 18.50 0.50 -1.87
CA PRO A 61 17.95 -0.70 -1.25
C PRO A 61 18.16 -0.73 0.26
N GLU A 62 19.31 -0.26 0.72
CA GLU A 62 19.65 -0.35 2.15
C GLU A 62 18.72 0.46 3.03
N GLU A 63 18.28 1.61 2.56
CA GLU A 63 17.42 2.45 3.39
C GLU A 63 15.98 1.95 3.46
N LEU A 64 15.62 1.02 2.60
CA LEU A 64 14.25 0.52 2.56
C LEU A 64 14.01 -0.66 3.48
N VAL A 65 15.04 -1.41 3.82
CA VAL A 65 14.86 -2.60 4.66
C VAL A 65 14.31 -2.18 6.02
N GLY A 66 13.22 -2.81 6.42
CA GLY A 66 12.56 -2.49 7.69
C GLY A 66 11.50 -1.43 7.59
N GLN A 67 11.41 -0.73 6.46
CA GLN A 67 10.39 0.28 6.28
C GLN A 67 9.02 -0.37 6.02
N GLN A 68 7.97 0.31 6.45
CA GLN A 68 6.63 -0.13 6.15
C GLN A 68 6.08 0.68 4.98
N ILE A 69 5.33 0.01 4.13
CA ILE A 69 4.76 0.62 2.94
C ILE A 69 3.30 0.23 2.84
N VAL A 70 2.56 0.96 2.03
CA VAL A 70 1.18 0.63 1.73
C VAL A 70 1.14 -0.01 0.35
N VAL A 71 0.53 -1.18 0.26
CA VAL A 71 0.47 -1.89 -1.01
C VAL A 71 -0.96 -2.20 -1.40
N VAL A 72 -1.21 -2.24 -2.70
CA VAL A 72 -2.45 -2.77 -3.24
C VAL A 72 -2.22 -4.27 -3.35
N ALA A 73 -2.92 -5.03 -2.52
CA ALA A 73 -2.62 -6.44 -2.32
C ALA A 73 -3.38 -7.38 -3.25
N ASN A 74 -4.47 -6.94 -3.84
CA ASN A 74 -5.28 -7.82 -4.67
C ASN A 74 -5.22 -7.47 -6.16
N LEU A 75 -4.06 -7.07 -6.63
CA LEU A 75 -3.84 -6.90 -8.05
C LEU A 75 -3.36 -8.20 -8.66
N GLU A 76 -3.67 -8.37 -9.93
CA GLU A 76 -3.13 -9.51 -10.66
C GLU A 76 -1.62 -9.39 -10.74
N THR A 77 -0.95 -10.53 -10.72
CA THR A 77 0.51 -10.55 -10.82
C THR A 77 0.94 -10.01 -12.17
N ALA A 78 1.89 -9.09 -12.16
CA ALA A 78 2.46 -8.54 -13.37
C ALA A 78 3.89 -9.01 -13.52
N LYS A 79 4.32 -9.20 -14.75
CA LYS A 79 5.71 -9.56 -15.01
C LYS A 79 6.42 -8.33 -15.55
N LEU A 80 7.41 -7.85 -14.81
CA LEU A 80 8.15 -6.66 -15.15
C LEU A 80 9.59 -7.02 -15.46
N ARG A 81 9.94 -6.98 -16.73
CA ARG A 81 11.28 -7.30 -17.18
C ARG A 81 11.75 -8.66 -16.68
N GLY A 82 10.86 -9.64 -16.71
CA GLY A 82 11.21 -11.01 -16.34
C GLY A 82 10.96 -11.40 -14.90
N LEU A 83 10.67 -10.45 -14.03
CA LEU A 83 10.36 -10.75 -12.63
C LEU A 83 8.92 -10.44 -12.32
N GLU A 84 8.33 -11.27 -11.47
CA GLU A 84 6.94 -11.10 -11.11
C GLU A 84 6.77 -10.09 -10.00
N SER A 85 5.77 -9.23 -10.14
CA SER A 85 5.39 -8.28 -9.11
C SER A 85 3.99 -8.64 -8.64
N GLN A 86 3.89 -8.98 -7.37
CA GLN A 86 2.65 -9.48 -6.78
C GLN A 86 2.00 -8.40 -5.93
N GLY A 87 1.86 -7.22 -6.48
CA GLY A 87 1.29 -6.09 -5.79
C GLY A 87 1.94 -4.80 -6.25
N MET A 88 1.47 -3.71 -5.71
CA MET A 88 1.97 -2.38 -6.10
C MET A 88 2.02 -1.53 -4.85
N LEU A 89 3.15 -0.90 -4.60
CA LEU A 89 3.22 0.04 -3.49
C LEU A 89 2.66 1.40 -3.92
N LEU A 90 2.23 2.15 -2.95
CA LEU A 90 1.71 3.50 -3.19
C LEU A 90 2.77 4.52 -2.78
N ALA A 91 2.88 5.55 -3.57
CA ALA A 91 3.84 6.61 -3.31
C ALA A 91 3.28 7.92 -3.80
N ALA A 92 3.71 8.99 -3.17
CA ALA A 92 3.37 10.33 -3.65
C ALA A 92 4.39 10.73 -4.71
N SER A 93 3.90 11.38 -5.75
CA SER A 93 4.77 11.92 -6.79
C SER A 93 4.79 13.42 -6.62
N ASP A 94 5.96 13.95 -6.36
CA ASP A 94 6.12 15.37 -6.08
C ASP A 94 7.27 15.91 -6.91
N ASP A 95 6.92 16.51 -8.04
CA ASP A 95 7.89 17.17 -8.90
C ASP A 95 9.08 16.26 -9.25
N GLY A 96 8.77 15.08 -9.71
CA GLY A 96 9.78 14.12 -10.10
C GLY A 96 10.33 13.26 -8.97
N ARG A 97 10.01 13.59 -7.72
CA ARG A 97 10.40 12.78 -6.59
C ARG A 97 9.30 11.79 -6.26
N VAL A 98 9.69 10.60 -5.92
CA VAL A 98 8.76 9.56 -5.52
C VAL A 98 8.97 9.28 -4.05
N ILE A 99 7.92 9.54 -3.25
CA ILE A 99 7.99 9.39 -1.80
C ILE A 99 7.00 8.32 -1.38
N ILE A 100 7.48 7.26 -0.77
CA ILE A 100 6.62 6.13 -0.42
C ILE A 100 5.63 6.55 0.66
N MET A 101 4.44 5.95 0.61
CA MET A 101 3.45 6.16 1.65
C MET A 101 3.71 5.16 2.76
N THR A 102 3.69 5.64 4.00
CA THR A 102 3.97 4.79 5.15
C THR A 102 3.02 5.19 6.27
N PRO A 103 2.66 4.25 7.15
CA PRO A 103 1.86 4.65 8.31
C PRO A 103 2.71 5.51 9.23
N GLU A 104 2.08 6.49 9.85
CA GLU A 104 2.78 7.41 10.73
C GLU A 104 3.41 6.69 11.91
N LYS A 105 2.78 5.63 12.36
CA LYS A 105 3.29 4.81 13.44
C LYS A 105 3.34 3.37 12.97
N SER A 106 4.26 2.61 13.51
CA SER A 106 4.40 1.20 13.13
C SER A 106 3.13 0.43 13.44
N VAL A 107 2.77 -0.44 12.51
CA VAL A 107 1.63 -1.34 12.70
C VAL A 107 2.10 -2.74 12.36
N GLN A 108 1.26 -3.73 12.62
CA GLN A 108 1.61 -5.09 12.26
C GLN A 108 1.60 -5.24 10.75
N ALA A 109 2.53 -6.00 10.23
CA ALA A 109 2.54 -6.31 8.81
C ALA A 109 1.24 -7.03 8.46
N GLY A 110 0.66 -6.64 7.33
CA GLY A 110 -0.63 -7.20 6.93
C GLY A 110 -1.82 -6.41 7.39
N ALA A 111 -1.61 -5.37 8.19
CA ALA A 111 -2.73 -4.55 8.66
C ALA A 111 -3.45 -3.94 7.47
N GLY A 112 -4.76 -4.10 7.42
CA GLY A 112 -5.55 -3.54 6.35
C GLY A 112 -5.81 -2.07 6.58
N LEU A 113 -5.91 -1.32 5.49
CA LEU A 113 -6.31 0.07 5.59
C LEU A 113 -7.82 0.13 5.70
N ALA A 114 -8.28 0.86 6.70
CA ALA A 114 -9.70 1.01 6.91
C ALA A 114 -10.19 2.26 6.21
N HIS A 115 -11.31 2.15 5.53
CA HIS A 115 -12.06 3.30 5.11
C HIS A 115 -13.21 3.42 6.07
N LEU A 116 -13.21 4.48 6.84
CA LEU A 116 -14.11 4.57 7.99
C LEU A 116 -15.41 5.22 7.58
N PHE A 117 -16.44 4.39 7.43
CA PHE A 117 -17.79 4.88 7.19
C PHE A 117 -18.66 4.52 8.37
N PRO A 118 -19.57 5.39 8.76
CA PRO A 118 -20.46 5.09 9.87
C PRO A 118 -21.23 3.81 9.61
N GLY A 119 -21.46 3.05 10.64
CA GLY A 119 -22.24 1.83 10.57
C GLY A 119 -21.43 0.62 10.22
N ARG A 120 -20.57 0.70 9.25
CA ARG A 120 -19.81 -0.47 8.86
C ARG A 120 -18.74 -0.80 9.85
N PHE A 121 -18.02 0.22 10.29
CA PHE A 121 -16.97 0.00 11.25
C PHE A 121 -17.56 -0.47 12.58
N LEU A 122 -18.71 0.05 12.94
CA LEU A 122 -19.38 -0.38 14.16
C LEU A 122 -19.74 -1.85 14.12
N LYS A 123 -20.16 -2.33 12.96
CA LYS A 123 -20.47 -3.73 12.82
C LYS A 123 -19.28 -4.61 13.12
N ARG A 124 -18.14 -4.22 12.63
CA ARG A 124 -16.94 -5.02 12.86
C ARG A 124 -16.56 -5.01 14.34
N ALA A 125 -16.73 -3.86 14.97
CA ALA A 125 -16.38 -3.76 16.37
C ALA A 125 -17.25 -4.68 17.22
N SER A 126 -18.46 -4.90 16.81
CA SER A 126 -19.36 -5.73 17.59
C SER A 126 -19.09 -7.21 17.39
N ALA A 127 -18.21 -7.56 16.51
CA ALA A 127 -17.97 -8.96 16.23
C ALA A 127 -17.03 -9.58 17.23
N GLY A 128 -17.22 -9.28 18.47
CA GLY A 128 -16.54 -10.02 19.51
C GLY A 128 -15.30 -9.41 20.08
N HIS A 129 -14.82 -8.37 19.54
CA HIS A 129 -13.68 -7.70 20.13
C HIS A 129 -14.22 -6.52 20.87
N ALA A 130 -14.00 -6.47 22.12
CA ALA A 130 -14.35 -5.32 22.91
C ALA A 130 -13.43 -4.17 22.54
N TYR A 131 -13.35 -3.91 21.28
CA TYR A 131 -12.48 -2.90 20.81
C TYR A 131 -13.24 -1.61 20.65
N THR A 132 -13.07 -0.71 21.58
CA THR A 132 -13.67 0.57 21.48
C THR A 132 -12.58 1.52 21.09
N SER A 133 -12.49 1.78 19.84
CA SER A 133 -11.52 2.73 19.37
C SER A 133 -12.10 4.12 19.39
N PRO A 134 -11.40 5.08 19.93
CA PRO A 134 -11.87 6.45 19.84
C PRO A 134 -11.93 6.93 18.39
N TYR A 135 -11.33 6.20 17.51
CA TYR A 135 -11.35 6.56 16.10
C TYR A 135 -12.69 6.30 15.46
N LEU A 136 -13.60 5.66 16.18
CA LEU A 136 -14.94 5.47 15.66
C LEU A 136 -15.59 6.81 15.33
N PHE A 137 -15.25 7.83 16.08
CA PHE A 137 -15.84 9.12 15.85
C PHE A 137 -15.27 9.81 14.64
N VAL A 138 -14.05 9.49 14.31
CA VAL A 138 -13.41 10.11 13.15
C VAL A 138 -14.13 9.69 11.88
N SER A 139 -14.72 8.51 11.89
CA SER A 139 -15.40 8.04 10.69
C SER A 139 -16.59 8.89 10.33
N TYR A 140 -17.09 9.66 11.25
CA TYR A 140 -18.23 10.51 10.95
C TYR A 140 -17.82 11.84 10.35
N LEU A 141 -16.57 12.12 10.32
CA LEU A 141 -16.09 13.36 9.74
C LEU A 141 -15.96 13.28 8.23
N PHE A 142 -16.13 12.12 7.69
CA PHE A 142 -16.18 12.01 6.27
C PHE A 142 -17.57 12.30 5.74
#